data_0a1459d4d4ae9d8ef84a594eb3da4a7b
#
_entry.id   0a1459d4d4ae9d8ef84a594eb3da4a7b
#
_cell.length_a   1.000
_cell.length_b   1.000
_cell.length_c   1.000
_cell.angle_alpha   90.00
_cell.angle_beta   90.00
_cell.angle_gamma   90.00
#
_symmetry.space_group_name_H-M   'P 1'
#
loop_
_entity.id
_entity.type
_entity.pdbx_description
1 polymer ?
#
loop_
_entity_poly.entity_id
_entity_poly.type
_entity_poly.pdbx_seq_one_letter_code
_entity_poly.pdbx_strand_id
1 'polypeptide(L)'
;MEKLNAQQIIDFISQAKKVTPVKVYVKGPGVAYLSYGTDAKVFGDGNNAVVFGEWSQIEVALKEHSTQIEDYVVESDRRNSGVPLLDTKHINARIEPGAIIRDQVTIGEQAVIMMGAIINIGAEIGTKTMIDMGVVLGGRATVGANCHIGAGTV
;
A
#
# COMPACT_ATOMS: atom_id res chain seq x y z
N MET A 1 7.32 16.42 8.03
CA MET A 1 5.97 16.05 8.52
C MET A 1 5.99 16.19 10.03
N GLU A 2 4.95 16.75 10.65
CA GLU A 2 4.91 16.87 12.10
C GLU A 2 4.69 15.49 12.72
N LYS A 3 5.41 15.22 13.83
CA LYS A 3 5.34 13.91 14.50
C LYS A 3 3.97 13.72 15.15
N LEU A 4 3.26 12.69 14.76
CA LEU A 4 1.98 12.33 15.39
C LEU A 4 2.21 11.77 16.79
N ASN A 5 1.43 12.22 17.76
CA ASN A 5 1.40 11.63 19.08
C ASN A 5 0.59 10.31 19.09
N ALA A 6 0.58 9.60 20.23
CA ALA A 6 -0.09 8.31 20.36
C ALA A 6 -1.59 8.39 20.02
N GLN A 7 -2.28 9.39 20.54
CA GLN A 7 -3.72 9.56 20.30
C GLN A 7 -4.02 9.87 18.85
N GLN A 8 -3.23 10.74 18.21
CA GLN A 8 -3.38 11.08 16.81
C GLN A 8 -3.19 9.86 15.89
N ILE A 9 -2.27 8.95 16.22
CA ILE A 9 -2.09 7.70 15.47
C ILE A 9 -3.27 6.75 15.67
N ILE A 10 -3.77 6.61 16.89
CA ILE A 10 -4.96 5.80 17.19
C ILE A 10 -6.16 6.34 16.42
N ASP A 11 -6.37 7.66 16.44
CA ASP A 11 -7.46 8.31 15.72
C ASP A 11 -7.32 8.13 14.20
N PHE A 12 -6.11 8.29 13.66
CA PHE A 12 -5.81 8.05 12.25
C PHE A 12 -6.19 6.62 11.83
N ILE A 13 -5.78 5.62 12.61
CA ILE A 13 -6.07 4.21 12.32
C ILE A 13 -7.58 3.94 12.42
N SER A 14 -8.23 4.44 13.46
CA SER A 14 -9.65 4.17 13.73
C SER A 14 -10.56 4.83 12.70
N GLN A 15 -10.24 6.03 12.26
CA GLN A 15 -11.01 6.82 11.29
C GLN A 15 -10.66 6.49 9.83
N ALA A 16 -9.57 5.79 9.58
CA ALA A 16 -9.15 5.43 8.24
C ALA A 16 -10.24 4.64 7.51
N LYS A 17 -10.62 5.11 6.32
CA LYS A 17 -11.57 4.40 5.45
C LYS A 17 -11.03 3.02 5.11
N LYS A 18 -11.79 1.99 5.40
CA LYS A 18 -11.43 0.61 5.05
C LYS A 18 -11.73 0.37 3.58
N VAL A 19 -10.75 -0.14 2.84
CA VAL A 19 -10.83 -0.37 1.40
C VAL A 19 -10.27 -1.74 1.02
N THR A 20 -10.80 -2.28 -0.08
CA THR A 20 -10.31 -3.50 -0.73
C THR A 20 -9.91 -3.15 -2.15
N PRO A 21 -8.72 -2.58 -2.36
CA PRO A 21 -8.26 -2.21 -3.69
C PRO A 21 -8.01 -3.46 -4.52
N VAL A 22 -8.45 -3.41 -5.77
CA VAL A 22 -8.26 -4.50 -6.72
C VAL A 22 -7.71 -3.97 -8.04
N LYS A 23 -7.03 -4.85 -8.76
CA LYS A 23 -6.71 -4.71 -10.16
C LYS A 23 -7.43 -5.82 -10.93
N VAL A 24 -8.21 -5.45 -11.94
CA VAL A 24 -9.02 -6.37 -12.72
C VAL A 24 -8.62 -6.30 -14.18
N TYR A 25 -8.29 -7.44 -14.75
CA TYR A 25 -8.15 -7.61 -16.20
C TYR A 25 -9.51 -8.04 -16.74
N VAL A 26 -10.05 -7.30 -17.71
CA VAL A 26 -11.38 -7.54 -18.26
C VAL A 26 -11.27 -7.69 -19.78
N LYS A 27 -11.98 -8.69 -20.31
CA LYS A 27 -12.09 -8.94 -21.75
C LYS A 27 -13.56 -8.98 -22.16
N GLY A 28 -13.87 -8.38 -23.28
CA GLY A 28 -15.19 -8.37 -23.89
C GLY A 28 -15.45 -7.13 -24.75
N PRO A 29 -16.49 -7.11 -25.58
CA PRO A 29 -16.80 -6.00 -26.48
C PRO A 29 -17.02 -4.70 -25.70
N GLY A 30 -16.21 -3.68 -25.98
CA GLY A 30 -16.38 -2.34 -25.41
C GLY A 30 -16.09 -2.20 -23.91
N VAL A 31 -15.45 -3.17 -23.28
CA VAL A 31 -15.19 -3.17 -21.83
C VAL A 31 -14.36 -1.98 -21.34
N ALA A 32 -13.52 -1.41 -22.18
CA ALA A 32 -12.73 -0.23 -21.85
C ALA A 32 -13.58 1.05 -21.66
N TYR A 33 -14.82 1.05 -22.14
CA TYR A 33 -15.73 2.19 -22.07
C TYR A 33 -16.83 2.05 -21.03
N LEU A 34 -16.84 0.93 -20.29
CA LEU A 34 -17.80 0.71 -19.20
C LEU A 34 -17.43 1.52 -17.95
N SER A 35 -18.44 1.82 -17.14
CA SER A 35 -18.21 2.41 -15.81
C SER A 35 -17.96 1.31 -14.78
N TYR A 36 -16.85 1.40 -14.07
CA TYR A 36 -16.48 0.46 -13.00
C TYR A 36 -16.54 1.09 -11.60
N GLY A 37 -17.16 2.25 -11.47
CA GLY A 37 -17.28 2.99 -10.22
C GLY A 37 -16.68 4.39 -10.30
N THR A 38 -16.96 5.21 -9.29
CA THR A 38 -16.67 6.65 -9.30
C THR A 38 -15.17 6.96 -9.34
N ASP A 39 -14.37 6.15 -8.65
CA ASP A 39 -12.92 6.36 -8.51
C ASP A 39 -12.09 5.33 -9.30
N ALA A 40 -12.75 4.50 -10.10
CA ALA A 40 -12.08 3.48 -10.90
C ALA A 40 -11.26 4.11 -12.03
N LYS A 41 -10.05 3.60 -12.22
CA LYS A 41 -9.18 3.96 -13.36
C LYS A 41 -9.18 2.82 -14.36
N VAL A 42 -9.50 3.13 -15.59
CA VAL A 42 -9.59 2.17 -16.69
C VAL A 42 -8.49 2.46 -17.72
N PHE A 43 -7.73 1.43 -18.04
CA PHE A 43 -6.72 1.46 -19.09
C PHE A 43 -7.03 0.38 -20.11
N GLY A 44 -7.31 0.75 -21.35
CA GLY A 44 -7.66 -0.20 -22.39
C GLY A 44 -8.08 0.47 -23.69
N ASP A 45 -8.32 -0.34 -24.72
CA ASP A 45 -8.57 0.08 -26.09
C ASP A 45 -9.78 -0.64 -26.75
N GLY A 46 -10.89 -0.70 -26.07
CA GLY A 46 -12.12 -1.33 -26.57
C GLY A 46 -12.38 -2.68 -25.92
N ASN A 47 -11.80 -3.78 -26.41
CA ASN A 47 -12.18 -5.12 -26.00
C ASN A 47 -11.34 -5.71 -24.86
N ASN A 48 -10.34 -4.99 -24.38
CA ASN A 48 -9.51 -5.35 -23.24
C ASN A 48 -9.31 -4.13 -22.36
N ALA A 49 -9.37 -4.35 -21.04
CA ALA A 49 -9.11 -3.29 -20.09
C ALA A 49 -8.41 -3.81 -18.84
N VAL A 50 -7.61 -2.96 -18.23
CA VAL A 50 -7.11 -3.10 -16.87
C VAL A 50 -7.79 -2.05 -16.03
N VAL A 51 -8.46 -2.47 -14.97
CA VAL A 51 -9.26 -1.60 -14.08
C VAL A 51 -8.67 -1.62 -12.69
N PHE A 52 -8.41 -0.45 -12.14
CA PHE A 52 -7.98 -0.28 -10.74
C PHE A 52 -9.09 0.42 -9.97
N GLY A 53 -9.47 -0.10 -8.82
CA GLY A 53 -10.49 0.54 -7.98
C GLY A 53 -10.86 -0.26 -6.75
N GLU A 54 -11.94 0.15 -6.13
CA GLU A 54 -12.50 -0.47 -4.93
C GLU A 54 -13.41 -1.65 -5.30
N TRP A 55 -13.17 -2.80 -4.67
CA TRP A 55 -13.89 -4.04 -4.99
C TRP A 55 -15.41 -3.90 -4.89
N SER A 56 -15.90 -3.21 -3.87
CA SER A 56 -17.36 -3.05 -3.68
C SER A 56 -18.07 -2.36 -4.84
N GLN A 57 -17.36 -1.51 -5.59
CA GLN A 57 -17.89 -0.85 -6.79
C GLN A 57 -17.67 -1.69 -8.04
N ILE A 58 -16.46 -2.23 -8.18
CA ILE A 58 -16.10 -3.04 -9.36
C ILE A 58 -16.92 -4.33 -9.42
N GLU A 59 -17.16 -5.00 -8.31
CA GLU A 59 -18.01 -6.21 -8.27
C GLU A 59 -19.42 -5.95 -8.80
N VAL A 60 -20.01 -4.82 -8.44
CA VAL A 60 -21.34 -4.41 -8.94
C VAL A 60 -21.27 -4.19 -10.45
N ALA A 61 -20.28 -3.44 -10.93
CA ALA A 61 -20.11 -3.18 -12.36
C ALA A 61 -19.90 -4.48 -13.19
N LEU A 62 -19.09 -5.40 -12.67
CA LEU A 62 -18.89 -6.71 -13.34
C LEU A 62 -20.20 -7.49 -13.47
N LYS A 63 -21.07 -7.44 -12.47
CA LYS A 63 -22.39 -8.09 -12.50
C LYS A 63 -23.34 -7.38 -13.45
N GLU A 64 -23.42 -6.06 -13.40
CA GLU A 64 -24.30 -5.26 -14.27
C GLU A 64 -23.96 -5.41 -15.76
N HIS A 65 -22.66 -5.49 -16.07
CA HIS A 65 -22.18 -5.62 -17.45
C HIS A 65 -21.86 -7.07 -17.87
N SER A 66 -22.39 -8.05 -17.17
CA SER A 66 -22.09 -9.49 -17.39
C SER A 66 -22.36 -9.98 -18.81
N THR A 67 -23.25 -9.33 -19.56
CA THR A 67 -23.54 -9.67 -20.97
C THR A 67 -22.46 -9.20 -21.95
N GLN A 68 -21.67 -8.21 -21.57
CA GLN A 68 -20.56 -7.67 -22.38
C GLN A 68 -19.20 -8.24 -21.97
N ILE A 69 -19.08 -8.70 -20.71
CA ILE A 69 -17.84 -9.24 -20.16
C ILE A 69 -17.77 -10.73 -20.50
N GLU A 70 -16.78 -11.10 -21.31
CA GLU A 70 -16.50 -12.49 -21.68
C GLU A 70 -15.71 -13.21 -20.60
N ASP A 71 -14.75 -12.53 -20.00
CA ASP A 71 -13.86 -13.06 -18.97
C ASP A 71 -13.20 -11.94 -18.15
N TYR A 72 -12.82 -12.25 -16.92
CA TYR A 72 -12.03 -11.33 -16.08
C TYR A 72 -11.20 -12.07 -15.03
N VAL A 73 -10.09 -11.44 -14.62
CA VAL A 73 -9.24 -11.90 -13.51
C VAL A 73 -9.06 -10.76 -12.52
N VAL A 74 -9.25 -11.07 -11.24
CA VAL A 74 -9.10 -10.11 -10.15
C VAL A 74 -7.82 -10.39 -9.36
N GLU A 75 -6.98 -9.39 -9.20
CA GLU A 75 -5.83 -9.42 -8.29
C GLU A 75 -6.10 -8.50 -7.10
N SER A 76 -5.84 -9.00 -5.90
CA SER A 76 -5.94 -8.23 -4.66
C SER A 76 -4.88 -8.70 -3.67
N ASP A 77 -4.24 -7.77 -2.97
CA ASP A 77 -3.22 -8.07 -1.96
C ASP A 77 -3.69 -7.79 -0.53
N ARG A 78 -4.90 -7.20 -0.38
CA ARG A 78 -5.47 -6.83 0.93
C ARG A 78 -6.99 -6.79 0.88
N ARG A 79 -7.60 -6.89 2.05
CA ARG A 79 -9.05 -6.78 2.22
C ARG A 79 -9.37 -5.88 3.41
N ASN A 80 -10.30 -4.94 3.22
CA ASN A 80 -10.80 -4.07 4.29
C ASN A 80 -9.64 -3.39 5.07
N SER A 81 -8.63 -2.93 4.33
CA SER A 81 -7.43 -2.30 4.89
C SER A 81 -7.63 -0.79 5.05
N GLY A 82 -7.23 -0.25 6.20
CA GLY A 82 -7.44 1.17 6.51
C GLY A 82 -6.19 2.04 6.44
N VAL A 83 -5.00 1.46 6.57
CA VAL A 83 -3.74 2.21 6.54
C VAL A 83 -2.90 1.72 5.37
N PRO A 84 -2.60 2.58 4.39
CA PRO A 84 -1.80 2.19 3.23
C PRO A 84 -0.33 1.94 3.61
N LEU A 85 0.44 1.42 2.67
CA LEU A 85 1.88 1.42 2.75
C LEU A 85 2.44 2.80 2.42
N LEU A 86 3.62 3.09 2.95
CA LEU A 86 4.36 4.31 2.66
C LEU A 86 4.73 4.37 1.17
N ASP A 87 4.53 5.52 0.54
CA ASP A 87 5.09 5.77 -0.79
C ASP A 87 6.60 6.02 -0.69
N THR A 88 7.37 5.02 -1.08
CA THR A 88 8.83 5.02 -0.95
C THR A 88 9.58 5.58 -2.16
N LYS A 89 8.89 5.91 -3.26
CA LYS A 89 9.52 6.29 -4.54
C LYS A 89 10.44 7.51 -4.47
N HIS A 90 10.21 8.39 -3.52
CA HIS A 90 10.94 9.66 -3.38
C HIS A 90 11.80 9.73 -2.11
N ILE A 91 11.98 8.60 -1.42
CA ILE A 91 12.80 8.52 -0.20
C ILE A 91 14.25 8.24 -0.59
N ASN A 92 15.17 9.08 -0.14
CA ASN A 92 16.61 8.90 -0.36
C ASN A 92 17.20 7.85 0.61
N ALA A 93 16.76 6.61 0.46
CA ALA A 93 17.20 5.44 1.24
C ALA A 93 17.22 4.20 0.36
N ARG A 94 17.95 3.18 0.79
CA ARG A 94 17.90 1.85 0.18
C ARG A 94 16.81 1.03 0.87
N ILE A 95 15.81 0.62 0.13
CA ILE A 95 14.70 -0.18 0.64
C ILE A 95 14.63 -1.44 -0.20
N GLU A 96 14.93 -2.57 0.41
CA GLU A 96 14.98 -3.86 -0.26
C GLU A 96 13.57 -4.47 -0.48
N PRO A 97 13.42 -5.35 -1.48
CA PRO A 97 12.14 -6.03 -1.73
C PRO A 97 11.64 -6.80 -0.50
N GLY A 98 10.34 -6.79 -0.28
CA GLY A 98 9.71 -7.49 0.84
C GLY A 98 9.72 -6.74 2.17
N ALA A 99 10.29 -5.53 2.24
CA ALA A 99 10.09 -4.64 3.38
C ALA A 99 8.64 -4.13 3.40
N ILE A 100 7.98 -4.21 4.55
CA ILE A 100 6.60 -3.73 4.76
C ILE A 100 6.65 -2.49 5.63
N ILE A 101 6.41 -1.34 5.03
CA ILE A 101 6.51 -0.04 5.71
C ILE A 101 5.14 0.62 5.63
N ARG A 102 4.52 0.89 6.78
CA ARG A 102 3.21 1.54 6.84
C ARG A 102 3.32 3.04 6.66
N ASP A 103 2.22 3.66 6.30
CA ASP A 103 2.12 5.12 6.17
C ASP A 103 2.54 5.85 7.46
N GLN A 104 2.86 7.12 7.37
CA GLN A 104 3.37 7.98 8.46
C GLN A 104 4.71 7.51 9.09
N VAL A 105 5.47 6.66 8.42
CA VAL A 105 6.86 6.33 8.81
C VAL A 105 7.81 7.37 8.22
N THR A 106 8.76 7.83 9.01
CA THR A 106 9.85 8.72 8.56
C THR A 106 11.15 7.94 8.43
N ILE A 107 11.78 8.02 7.27
CA ILE A 107 13.06 7.36 6.98
C ILE A 107 14.07 8.44 6.60
N GLY A 108 15.15 8.52 7.40
CA GLY A 108 16.25 9.44 7.18
C GLY A 108 17.09 9.12 5.95
N GLU A 109 17.81 10.12 5.46
CA GLU A 109 18.63 9.98 4.26
C GLU A 109 19.69 8.88 4.41
N GLN A 110 19.95 8.17 3.32
CA GLN A 110 20.93 7.09 3.24
C GLN A 110 20.69 5.94 4.23
N ALA A 111 19.50 5.85 4.81
CA ALA A 111 19.12 4.68 5.59
C ALA A 111 19.04 3.42 4.72
N VAL A 112 19.14 2.27 5.34
CA VAL A 112 19.04 0.96 4.68
C VAL A 112 17.98 0.14 5.38
N ILE A 113 16.94 -0.24 4.64
CA ILE A 113 15.87 -1.12 5.13
C ILE A 113 15.99 -2.44 4.36
N MET A 114 16.32 -3.50 5.09
CA MET A 114 16.55 -4.82 4.49
C MET A 114 15.24 -5.59 4.28
N MET A 115 15.33 -6.66 3.50
CA MET A 115 14.20 -7.51 3.16
C MET A 115 13.50 -8.08 4.39
N GLY A 116 12.16 -8.11 4.35
CA GLY A 116 11.35 -8.66 5.44
C GLY A 116 11.24 -7.79 6.69
N ALA A 117 11.82 -6.59 6.70
CA ALA A 117 11.60 -5.63 7.78
C ALA A 117 10.14 -5.18 7.80
N ILE A 118 9.53 -5.12 9.00
CA ILE A 118 8.16 -4.66 9.21
C ILE A 118 8.19 -3.40 10.06
N ILE A 119 7.78 -2.27 9.49
CA ILE A 119 7.86 -0.97 10.15
C ILE A 119 6.46 -0.40 10.28
N ASN A 120 5.99 -0.29 11.51
CA ASN A 120 4.63 0.15 11.79
C ASN A 120 4.51 1.68 11.78
N ILE A 121 3.26 2.13 11.66
CA ILE A 121 2.88 3.55 11.55
C ILE A 121 3.57 4.45 12.57
N GLY A 122 4.04 5.59 12.13
CA GLY A 122 4.64 6.62 12.98
C GLY A 122 6.04 6.29 13.51
N ALA A 123 6.67 5.21 13.06
CA ALA A 123 8.07 4.95 13.39
C ALA A 123 9.01 5.94 12.70
N GLU A 124 10.14 6.22 13.35
CA GLU A 124 11.17 7.14 12.85
C GLU A 124 12.51 6.41 12.78
N ILE A 125 13.16 6.49 11.64
CA ILE A 125 14.47 5.90 11.38
C ILE A 125 15.43 7.02 10.99
N GLY A 126 16.49 7.18 11.75
CA GLY A 126 17.47 8.23 11.53
C GLY A 126 18.38 7.99 10.32
N THR A 127 19.05 9.05 9.90
CA THR A 127 19.97 9.07 8.77
C THR A 127 21.06 8.01 8.89
N LYS A 128 21.38 7.31 7.79
CA LYS A 128 22.45 6.28 7.70
C LYS A 128 22.24 5.10 8.67
N THR A 129 21.03 4.88 9.14
CA THR A 129 20.69 3.75 10.02
C THR A 129 20.31 2.55 9.19
N MET A 130 20.77 1.38 9.59
CA MET A 130 20.39 0.10 9.01
C MET A 130 19.33 -0.60 9.87
N ILE A 131 18.25 -0.95 9.26
CA ILE A 131 17.22 -1.86 9.79
C ILE A 131 17.38 -3.19 9.05
N ASP A 132 17.90 -4.18 9.75
CA ASP A 132 18.31 -5.45 9.14
C ASP A 132 17.14 -6.39 8.85
N MET A 133 17.42 -7.56 8.28
CA MET A 133 16.42 -8.52 7.80
C MET A 133 15.46 -8.96 8.90
N GLY A 134 14.16 -8.94 8.62
CA GLY A 134 13.12 -9.44 9.53
C GLY A 134 12.95 -8.63 10.82
N VAL A 135 13.50 -7.43 10.91
CA VAL A 135 13.30 -6.53 12.07
C VAL A 135 11.85 -6.10 12.11
N VAL A 136 11.27 -6.03 13.32
CA VAL A 136 9.92 -5.50 13.55
C VAL A 136 10.01 -4.24 14.41
N LEU A 137 9.64 -3.09 13.85
CA LEU A 137 9.49 -1.85 14.60
C LEU A 137 8.02 -1.59 14.90
N GLY A 138 7.69 -1.51 16.17
CA GLY A 138 6.35 -1.15 16.65
C GLY A 138 5.95 0.27 16.27
N GLY A 139 4.68 0.59 16.47
CA GLY A 139 4.18 1.95 16.20
C GLY A 139 4.94 3.00 17.02
N ARG A 140 5.37 4.08 16.36
CA ARG A 140 6.13 5.20 16.93
C ARG A 140 7.52 4.84 17.48
N ALA A 141 8.06 3.65 17.18
CA ALA A 141 9.43 3.33 17.52
C ALA A 141 10.38 4.38 16.91
N THR A 142 11.38 4.80 17.67
CA THR A 142 12.36 5.78 17.21
C THR A 142 13.76 5.16 17.26
N VAL A 143 14.44 5.14 16.11
CA VAL A 143 15.83 4.72 15.97
C VAL A 143 16.65 5.93 15.53
N GLY A 144 17.70 6.25 16.27
CA GLY A 144 18.57 7.39 15.95
C GLY A 144 19.37 7.21 14.67
N ALA A 145 20.19 8.20 14.34
CA ALA A 145 21.09 8.14 13.19
C ALA A 145 22.29 7.23 13.44
N ASN A 146 22.86 6.69 12.35
CA ASN A 146 24.06 5.84 12.35
C ASN A 146 23.93 4.59 13.25
N CYS A 147 22.73 4.07 13.40
CA CYS A 147 22.46 2.85 14.17
C CYS A 147 22.42 1.63 13.26
N HIS A 148 22.56 0.45 13.87
CA HIS A 148 22.29 -0.83 13.22
C HIS A 148 21.39 -1.66 14.15
N ILE A 149 20.19 -1.92 13.69
CA ILE A 149 19.25 -2.84 14.34
C ILE A 149 19.44 -4.20 13.69
N GLY A 150 19.97 -5.15 14.47
CA GLY A 150 20.35 -6.47 13.96
C GLY A 150 19.15 -7.32 13.52
N ALA A 151 19.42 -8.28 12.65
CA ALA A 151 18.40 -9.13 12.06
C ALA A 151 17.51 -9.82 13.10
N GLY A 152 16.19 -9.86 12.86
CA GLY A 152 15.20 -10.49 13.72
C GLY A 152 14.88 -9.76 15.02
N THR A 153 15.39 -8.55 15.21
CA THR A 153 15.06 -7.71 16.39
C THR A 153 13.59 -7.29 16.39
N VAL A 154 12.97 -7.27 17.56
CA VAL A 154 11.62 -6.76 17.80
C VAL A 154 11.64 -5.64 18.81
#